data_8f9260549aef3d4c596ac3aea62953c2
#
_entry.id   8f9260549aef3d4c596ac3aea62953c2
#
_cell.length_a   1.000
_cell.length_b   1.000
_cell.length_c   1.000
_cell.angle_alpha   90.00
_cell.angle_beta   90.00
_cell.angle_gamma   90.00
#
_symmetry.space_group_name_H-M   'P 1'
#
loop_
_entity.id
_entity.type
_entity.pdbx_description
1 polymer ?
#
loop_
_entity_poly.entity_id
_entity_poly.type
_entity_poly.pdbx_seq_one_letter_code
_entity_poly.pdbx_strand_id
1 'polypeptide(L)'
;MKKFLSMIAAVSLLAASLSACGASSTTSTTAAAESGKEYKVAIVQQLDHASLDEIRVAIEAELEAKAAEKGIAIAYKDFNGQNDTTVLNQIGAQVVSDGYDAIIPIATLAATTMATATEDNQIPVIYAAISDPGEAQLTGIANVTGTSDALNTAFILDMMLKANPDIETVGLLYSNSEANSVTPVREAKEYLDSKGIAYLEK
;
A
#
# COMPACT_ATOMS: atom_id res chain seq x y z
N MET A 1 -17.91 47.84 -55.24
CA MET A 1 -18.23 49.20 -54.76
C MET A 1 -17.84 49.33 -53.31
N LYS A 2 -16.92 50.25 -53.12
CA LYS A 2 -16.70 51.08 -51.90
C LYS A 2 -16.44 50.38 -50.59
N LYS A 3 -15.19 50.32 -50.08
CA LYS A 3 -14.48 51.40 -49.36
C LYS A 3 -15.05 51.51 -47.93
N PHE A 4 -14.32 51.52 -46.84
CA PHE A 4 -13.14 52.22 -46.34
C PHE A 4 -12.73 51.53 -45.04
N LEU A 5 -11.52 51.20 -44.75
CA LEU A 5 -10.38 51.99 -44.33
C LEU A 5 -10.48 52.58 -42.91
N SER A 6 -9.48 52.16 -42.14
CA SER A 6 -8.69 53.00 -41.19
C SER A 6 -9.22 53.15 -39.79
N MET A 7 -8.51 53.21 -38.75
CA MET A 7 -7.16 53.61 -38.30
C MET A 7 -7.17 53.43 -36.76
N ILE A 8 -6.17 52.82 -36.17
CA ILE A 8 -5.03 53.42 -35.45
C ILE A 8 -5.33 54.17 -34.15
N ALA A 9 -4.56 53.85 -33.18
CA ALA A 9 -3.98 54.53 -32.03
C ALA A 9 -4.47 53.95 -30.69
N ALA A 10 -3.67 53.29 -29.94
CA ALA A 10 -2.47 53.67 -29.18
C ALA A 10 -2.80 54.52 -27.94
N VAL A 11 -2.20 54.11 -26.84
CA VAL A 11 -1.70 54.90 -25.72
C VAL A 11 -2.41 54.79 -24.38
N SER A 12 -1.66 54.25 -23.50
CA SER A 12 -1.18 54.56 -22.14
C SER A 12 -2.02 54.20 -20.92
N LEU A 13 -1.31 53.46 -20.12
CA LEU A 13 -1.09 53.57 -18.67
C LEU A 13 -2.11 54.39 -17.87
N LEU A 14 -2.65 53.73 -16.83
CA LEU A 14 -2.49 54.26 -15.47
C LEU A 14 -2.78 53.16 -14.44
N ALA A 15 -1.88 53.04 -13.49
CA ALA A 15 -2.01 52.23 -12.29
C ALA A 15 -3.02 52.86 -11.33
N ALA A 16 -3.83 52.03 -10.69
CA ALA A 16 -4.41 52.37 -9.39
C ALA A 16 -4.74 51.08 -8.60
N SER A 17 -3.98 50.93 -7.54
CA SER A 17 -4.21 50.03 -6.43
C SER A 17 -5.52 50.31 -5.72
N LEU A 18 -6.32 49.28 -5.39
CA LEU A 18 -7.16 49.29 -4.18
C LEU A 18 -7.38 47.88 -3.64
N SER A 19 -7.01 47.77 -2.40
CA SER A 19 -7.16 46.61 -1.53
C SER A 19 -8.62 46.23 -1.30
N ALA A 20 -8.95 44.95 -1.30
CA ALA A 20 -10.07 44.43 -0.53
C ALA A 20 -9.76 43.00 -0.04
N CYS A 21 -9.87 42.81 1.25
CA CYS A 21 -9.74 41.59 2.02
C CYS A 21 -10.67 40.47 1.57
N GLY A 22 -10.20 39.25 1.76
CA GLY A 22 -11.12 38.17 2.03
C GLY A 22 -10.65 36.80 1.57
N ALA A 23 -10.43 35.93 2.53
CA ALA A 23 -10.28 34.48 2.48
C ALA A 23 -8.90 33.93 2.14
N SER A 24 -8.20 33.59 3.19
CA SER A 24 -6.98 32.77 3.20
C SER A 24 -7.28 31.36 2.70
N SER A 25 -6.95 31.11 1.46
CA SER A 25 -6.64 29.75 1.02
C SER A 25 -5.15 29.60 1.26
N THR A 26 -4.78 28.84 2.25
CA THR A 26 -3.39 28.49 2.53
C THR A 26 -2.95 27.48 1.45
N THR A 27 -2.54 28.01 0.32
CA THR A 27 -1.75 27.23 -0.62
C THR A 27 -0.33 27.23 -0.04
N SER A 28 0.06 26.16 0.58
CA SER A 28 1.44 25.91 0.96
C SER A 28 2.26 25.80 -0.31
N THR A 29 2.83 26.91 -0.75
CA THR A 29 3.84 26.93 -1.79
C THR A 29 5.12 26.40 -1.17
N THR A 30 5.31 25.09 -1.25
CA THR A 30 6.60 24.46 -0.97
C THR A 30 7.59 24.99 -2.01
N ALA A 31 8.72 25.49 -1.56
CA ALA A 31 9.80 26.03 -2.37
C ALA A 31 10.13 25.08 -3.53
N ALA A 32 10.21 25.62 -4.74
CA ALA A 32 10.66 24.90 -5.92
C ALA A 32 12.09 24.39 -5.67
N ALA A 33 12.21 23.10 -5.36
CA ALA A 33 13.44 22.37 -5.52
C ALA A 33 13.70 22.23 -7.03
N GLU A 34 14.95 22.35 -7.44
CA GLU A 34 15.41 22.15 -8.82
C GLU A 34 14.79 20.85 -9.37
N SER A 35 14.41 20.82 -10.66
CA SER A 35 13.66 19.78 -11.35
C SER A 35 14.33 18.40 -11.26
N GLY A 36 14.25 17.76 -10.09
CA GLY A 36 14.52 16.35 -9.89
C GLY A 36 13.34 15.51 -10.39
N LYS A 37 13.60 14.30 -10.81
CA LYS A 37 12.56 13.33 -11.17
C LYS A 37 11.59 13.18 -9.98
N GLU A 38 10.30 13.34 -10.22
CA GLU A 38 9.26 12.96 -9.28
C GLU A 38 8.99 11.45 -9.40
N TYR A 39 9.10 10.73 -8.30
CA TYR A 39 8.79 9.30 -8.26
C TYR A 39 7.32 9.10 -7.89
N LYS A 40 6.65 8.22 -8.63
CA LYS A 40 5.26 7.85 -8.37
C LYS A 40 5.18 6.51 -7.66
N VAL A 41 4.57 6.47 -6.49
CA VAL A 41 4.40 5.25 -5.69
C VAL A 41 2.92 4.92 -5.54
N ALA A 42 2.53 3.68 -5.85
CA ALA A 42 1.20 3.17 -5.57
C ALA A 42 1.20 2.42 -4.25
N ILE A 43 0.36 2.79 -3.30
CA ILE A 43 0.11 2.02 -2.07
C ILE A 43 -1.19 1.26 -2.29
N VAL A 44 -1.14 -0.08 -2.28
CA VAL A 44 -2.29 -0.93 -2.62
C VAL A 44 -2.69 -1.76 -1.41
N GLN A 45 -3.67 -1.28 -0.66
CA GLN A 45 -4.20 -1.98 0.50
C GLN A 45 -5.21 -3.04 0.08
N GLN A 46 -5.16 -4.25 0.67
CA GLN A 46 -6.07 -5.35 0.32
C GLN A 46 -7.53 -5.01 0.64
N LEU A 47 -7.78 -4.45 1.83
CA LEU A 47 -9.13 -4.09 2.31
C LEU A 47 -9.02 -3.05 3.44
N ASP A 48 -10.15 -2.42 3.78
CA ASP A 48 -10.25 -1.55 4.96
C ASP A 48 -10.20 -2.40 6.24
N HIS A 49 -9.14 -2.21 7.01
CA HIS A 49 -8.96 -2.85 8.31
C HIS A 49 -8.02 -2.00 9.16
N ALA A 50 -8.36 -1.78 10.42
CA ALA A 50 -7.63 -0.87 11.32
C ALA A 50 -6.10 -1.12 11.34
N SER A 51 -5.67 -2.39 11.41
CA SER A 51 -4.24 -2.72 11.40
C SER A 51 -3.56 -2.41 10.06
N LEU A 52 -4.25 -2.61 8.93
CA LEU A 52 -3.71 -2.29 7.60
C LEU A 52 -3.69 -0.78 7.37
N ASP A 53 -4.66 -0.04 7.92
CA ASP A 53 -4.70 1.43 7.90
C ASP A 53 -3.50 2.02 8.65
N GLU A 54 -3.14 1.45 9.81
CA GLU A 54 -1.94 1.87 10.56
C GLU A 54 -0.66 1.63 9.76
N ILE A 55 -0.55 0.51 9.07
CA ILE A 55 0.60 0.21 8.19
C ILE A 55 0.65 1.21 7.03
N ARG A 56 -0.48 1.48 6.37
CA ARG A 56 -0.55 2.46 5.29
C ARG A 56 -0.09 3.84 5.75
N VAL A 57 -0.63 4.34 6.85
CA VAL A 57 -0.25 5.64 7.41
C VAL A 57 1.24 5.70 7.75
N ALA A 58 1.81 4.61 8.29
CA ALA A 58 3.25 4.54 8.57
C ALA A 58 4.10 4.56 7.30
N ILE A 59 3.65 3.90 6.22
CA ILE A 59 4.31 3.93 4.91
C ILE A 59 4.28 5.34 4.33
N GLU A 60 3.13 6.02 4.34
CA GLU A 60 2.99 7.42 3.88
C GLU A 60 3.95 8.35 4.62
N ALA A 61 3.97 8.29 5.95
CA ALA A 61 4.85 9.10 6.77
C ALA A 61 6.34 8.86 6.48
N GLU A 62 6.73 7.59 6.27
CA GLU A 62 8.12 7.25 5.95
C GLU A 62 8.51 7.67 4.53
N LEU A 63 7.59 7.59 3.54
CA LEU A 63 7.82 8.12 2.20
C LEU A 63 8.07 9.64 2.23
N GLU A 64 7.28 10.39 2.99
CA GLU A 64 7.46 11.83 3.17
C GLU A 64 8.80 12.15 3.86
N ALA A 65 9.13 11.43 4.93
CA ALA A 65 10.39 11.61 5.65
C ALA A 65 11.61 11.31 4.74
N LYS A 66 11.55 10.23 3.97
CA LYS A 66 12.63 9.86 3.03
C LYS A 66 12.73 10.80 1.84
N ALA A 67 11.61 11.32 1.34
CA ALA A 67 11.61 12.34 0.31
C ALA A 67 12.34 13.60 0.79
N ALA A 68 12.03 14.06 2.00
CA ALA A 68 12.69 15.21 2.61
C ALA A 68 14.17 14.96 2.90
N GLU A 69 14.53 13.80 3.48
CA GLU A 69 15.91 13.40 3.78
C GLU A 69 16.79 13.38 2.52
N LYS A 70 16.24 12.84 1.43
CA LYS A 70 16.99 12.65 0.17
C LYS A 70 16.89 13.83 -0.79
N GLY A 71 16.05 14.81 -0.51
CA GLY A 71 15.80 15.94 -1.39
C GLY A 71 15.19 15.55 -2.74
N ILE A 72 14.33 14.51 -2.75
CA ILE A 72 13.61 14.02 -3.94
C ILE A 72 12.11 14.27 -3.80
N ALA A 73 11.39 14.32 -4.93
CA ALA A 73 9.94 14.38 -4.93
C ALA A 73 9.37 12.96 -5.02
N ILE A 74 8.46 12.62 -4.12
CA ILE A 74 7.67 11.37 -4.16
C ILE A 74 6.20 11.75 -4.14
N ALA A 75 5.47 11.38 -5.19
CA ALA A 75 4.02 11.44 -5.21
C ALA A 75 3.49 10.02 -4.96
N TYR A 76 2.60 9.85 -3.99
CA TYR A 76 1.97 8.55 -3.76
C TYR A 76 0.45 8.63 -3.86
N LYS A 77 -0.15 7.50 -4.17
CA LYS A 77 -1.60 7.35 -4.24
C LYS A 77 -2.02 6.02 -3.63
N ASP A 78 -3.09 6.08 -2.82
CA ASP A 78 -3.70 4.93 -2.19
C ASP A 78 -4.75 4.30 -3.08
N PHE A 79 -4.77 2.97 -3.06
CA PHE A 79 -5.76 2.13 -3.69
C PHE A 79 -6.27 1.12 -2.68
N ASN A 80 -7.57 0.81 -2.75
CA ASN A 80 -8.20 -0.20 -1.90
C ASN A 80 -8.74 -1.34 -2.76
N GLY A 81 -8.29 -2.54 -2.49
CA GLY A 81 -8.68 -3.75 -3.21
C GLY A 81 -10.04 -4.32 -2.81
N GLN A 82 -10.65 -3.82 -1.73
CA GLN A 82 -11.97 -4.23 -1.22
C GLN A 82 -12.07 -5.74 -0.98
N ASN A 83 -10.95 -6.39 -0.71
CA ASN A 83 -10.80 -7.86 -0.62
C ASN A 83 -11.33 -8.61 -1.86
N ASP A 84 -11.28 -7.98 -3.03
CA ASP A 84 -11.79 -8.51 -4.30
C ASP A 84 -10.66 -8.62 -5.32
N THR A 85 -10.40 -9.83 -5.80
CA THR A 85 -9.36 -10.12 -6.79
C THR A 85 -9.58 -9.37 -8.10
N THR A 86 -10.85 -9.15 -8.50
CA THR A 86 -11.16 -8.41 -9.73
C THR A 86 -10.77 -6.94 -9.59
N VAL A 87 -11.08 -6.33 -8.44
CA VAL A 87 -10.69 -4.96 -8.13
C VAL A 87 -9.18 -4.83 -8.07
N LEU A 88 -8.49 -5.75 -7.40
CA LEU A 88 -7.03 -5.76 -7.32
C LEU A 88 -6.38 -5.91 -8.70
N ASN A 89 -6.90 -6.77 -9.58
CA ASN A 89 -6.41 -6.90 -10.95
C ASN A 89 -6.61 -5.61 -11.77
N GLN A 90 -7.73 -4.91 -11.59
CA GLN A 90 -7.97 -3.61 -12.22
C GLN A 90 -6.98 -2.55 -11.72
N ILE A 91 -6.73 -2.52 -10.41
CA ILE A 91 -5.73 -1.63 -9.81
C ILE A 91 -4.34 -1.95 -10.39
N GLY A 92 -3.94 -3.22 -10.46
CA GLY A 92 -2.66 -3.64 -11.04
C GLY A 92 -2.49 -3.16 -12.48
N ALA A 93 -3.49 -3.39 -13.33
CA ALA A 93 -3.49 -2.91 -14.71
C ALA A 93 -3.41 -1.38 -14.80
N GLN A 94 -4.13 -0.66 -13.93
CA GLN A 94 -4.09 0.80 -13.86
C GLN A 94 -2.70 1.30 -13.46
N VAL A 95 -2.13 0.75 -12.38
CA VAL A 95 -0.83 1.18 -11.85
C VAL A 95 0.28 0.99 -12.89
N VAL A 96 0.25 -0.12 -13.62
CA VAL A 96 1.17 -0.39 -14.72
C VAL A 96 0.98 0.63 -15.85
N SER A 97 -0.27 0.84 -16.29
CA SER A 97 -0.61 1.78 -17.37
C SER A 97 -0.27 3.23 -17.04
N ASP A 98 -0.47 3.65 -15.80
CA ASP A 98 -0.22 5.02 -15.32
C ASP A 98 1.28 5.30 -15.07
N GLY A 99 2.14 4.28 -15.22
CA GLY A 99 3.59 4.39 -15.15
C GLY A 99 4.09 4.75 -13.75
N TYR A 100 3.65 3.99 -12.73
CA TYR A 100 4.21 4.11 -11.38
C TYR A 100 5.63 3.56 -11.34
N ASP A 101 6.49 4.19 -10.54
CA ASP A 101 7.90 3.80 -10.37
C ASP A 101 8.07 2.67 -9.33
N ALA A 102 7.12 2.51 -8.40
CA ALA A 102 7.10 1.43 -7.42
C ALA A 102 5.67 1.17 -6.90
N ILE A 103 5.45 -0.03 -6.40
CA ILE A 103 4.18 -0.44 -5.80
C ILE A 103 4.45 -0.98 -4.39
N ILE A 104 3.66 -0.53 -3.42
CA ILE A 104 3.72 -1.03 -2.04
C ILE A 104 2.38 -1.70 -1.72
N PRO A 105 2.23 -2.99 -1.98
CA PRO A 105 1.05 -3.73 -1.59
C PRO A 105 1.07 -4.07 -0.09
N ILE A 106 -0.08 -3.96 0.55
CA ILE A 106 -0.29 -4.30 1.95
C ILE A 106 -1.21 -5.52 2.04
N ALA A 107 -0.77 -6.57 2.70
CA ALA A 107 -1.36 -7.89 2.85
C ALA A 107 -1.24 -8.80 1.61
N THR A 108 -1.47 -10.11 1.83
CA THR A 108 -1.04 -11.18 0.93
C THR A 108 -1.71 -11.15 -0.45
N LEU A 109 -3.04 -11.01 -0.50
CA LEU A 109 -3.76 -11.00 -1.78
C LEU A 109 -3.38 -9.80 -2.65
N ALA A 110 -3.17 -8.62 -2.03
CA ALA A 110 -2.69 -7.45 -2.77
C ALA A 110 -1.27 -7.68 -3.29
N ALA A 111 -0.38 -8.25 -2.47
CA ALA A 111 1.01 -8.50 -2.86
C ALA A 111 1.13 -9.50 -4.02
N THR A 112 0.44 -10.63 -3.96
CA THR A 112 0.44 -11.64 -5.03
C THR A 112 -0.13 -11.09 -6.33
N THR A 113 -1.21 -10.31 -6.25
CA THR A 113 -1.81 -9.68 -7.43
C THR A 113 -0.88 -8.64 -8.06
N MET A 114 -0.25 -7.78 -7.26
CA MET A 114 0.69 -6.78 -7.79
C MET A 114 1.97 -7.42 -8.34
N ALA A 115 2.49 -8.47 -7.72
CA ALA A 115 3.62 -9.23 -8.26
C ALA A 115 3.30 -9.80 -9.66
N THR A 116 2.11 -10.40 -9.82
CA THR A 116 1.63 -10.90 -11.11
C THR A 116 1.46 -9.77 -12.14
N ALA A 117 0.85 -8.65 -11.74
CA ALA A 117 0.62 -7.52 -12.65
C ALA A 117 1.92 -6.89 -13.18
N THR A 118 3.03 -7.05 -12.46
CA THR A 118 4.33 -6.45 -12.80
C THR A 118 5.33 -7.43 -13.42
N GLU A 119 4.93 -8.66 -13.70
CA GLU A 119 5.81 -9.71 -14.22
C GLU A 119 6.53 -9.27 -15.53
N ASP A 120 5.82 -8.65 -16.45
CA ASP A 120 6.38 -8.23 -17.74
C ASP A 120 7.18 -6.92 -17.68
N ASN A 121 6.83 -6.00 -16.77
CA ASN A 121 7.40 -4.65 -16.74
C ASN A 121 8.42 -4.44 -15.63
N GLN A 122 8.55 -5.40 -14.72
CA GLN A 122 9.54 -5.40 -13.65
C GLN A 122 9.50 -4.15 -12.76
N ILE A 123 8.30 -3.56 -12.58
CA ILE A 123 8.11 -2.48 -11.62
C ILE A 123 8.41 -3.03 -10.22
N PRO A 124 9.23 -2.37 -9.40
CA PRO A 124 9.51 -2.80 -8.03
C PRO A 124 8.24 -2.94 -7.20
N VAL A 125 8.06 -4.10 -6.59
CA VAL A 125 6.99 -4.40 -5.65
C VAL A 125 7.60 -4.63 -4.27
N ILE A 126 7.25 -3.77 -3.31
CA ILE A 126 7.75 -3.82 -1.94
C ILE A 126 6.58 -4.15 -1.01
N TYR A 127 6.36 -5.42 -0.75
CA TYR A 127 5.22 -5.84 0.07
C TYR A 127 5.39 -5.53 1.56
N ALA A 128 4.27 -5.29 2.24
CA ALA A 128 4.18 -5.12 3.69
C ALA A 128 3.12 -6.07 4.29
N ALA A 129 3.37 -6.56 5.51
CA ALA A 129 2.47 -7.41 6.27
C ALA A 129 2.11 -8.73 5.54
N ILE A 130 3.12 -9.48 5.14
CA ILE A 130 2.96 -10.81 4.55
C ILE A 130 3.39 -11.86 5.57
N SER A 131 2.47 -12.71 5.99
CA SER A 131 2.73 -13.71 7.04
C SER A 131 3.73 -14.77 6.58
N ASP A 132 3.62 -15.24 5.35
CA ASP A 132 4.57 -16.18 4.74
C ASP A 132 4.80 -15.87 3.27
N PRO A 133 5.88 -15.13 2.93
CA PRO A 133 6.22 -14.82 1.55
C PRO A 133 6.56 -16.07 0.70
N GLY A 134 7.04 -17.15 1.33
CA GLY A 134 7.32 -18.41 0.64
C GLY A 134 6.04 -19.11 0.19
N GLU A 135 5.08 -19.28 1.10
CA GLU A 135 3.76 -19.85 0.80
C GLU A 135 2.99 -18.98 -0.21
N ALA A 136 3.13 -17.66 -0.10
CA ALA A 136 2.55 -16.70 -1.04
C ALA A 136 3.27 -16.64 -2.40
N GLN A 137 4.31 -17.46 -2.61
CA GLN A 137 5.10 -17.50 -3.85
C GLN A 137 5.73 -16.14 -4.26
N LEU A 138 6.06 -15.30 -3.27
CA LEU A 138 6.65 -13.98 -3.48
C LEU A 138 8.19 -13.98 -3.40
N THR A 139 8.78 -15.14 -3.10
CA THR A 139 10.24 -15.29 -2.97
C THR A 139 10.89 -15.64 -4.30
N GLY A 140 12.12 -15.10 -4.53
CA GLY A 140 12.88 -15.41 -5.74
C GLY A 140 12.45 -14.65 -6.99
N ILE A 141 11.49 -13.73 -6.89
CA ILE A 141 11.06 -12.85 -7.99
C ILE A 141 11.94 -11.60 -7.98
N ALA A 142 12.59 -11.28 -9.11
CA ALA A 142 13.65 -10.28 -9.18
C ALA A 142 13.23 -8.87 -8.76
N ASN A 143 12.01 -8.46 -9.06
CA ASN A 143 11.45 -7.15 -8.75
C ASN A 143 10.59 -7.12 -7.48
N VAL A 144 10.53 -8.22 -6.72
CA VAL A 144 9.66 -8.33 -5.52
C VAL A 144 10.51 -8.51 -4.26
N THR A 145 10.23 -7.68 -3.26
CA THR A 145 10.82 -7.75 -1.92
C THR A 145 9.85 -7.20 -0.90
N GLY A 146 10.17 -7.22 0.38
CA GLY A 146 9.32 -6.61 1.40
C GLY A 146 9.57 -7.11 2.82
N THR A 147 8.58 -6.89 3.68
CA THR A 147 8.62 -7.23 5.10
C THR A 147 7.57 -8.27 5.44
N SER A 148 7.98 -9.28 6.21
CA SER A 148 7.11 -10.33 6.75
C SER A 148 6.64 -9.96 8.16
N ASP A 149 5.41 -10.36 8.50
CA ASP A 149 4.82 -10.30 9.82
C ASP A 149 4.51 -11.70 10.38
N ALA A 150 5.38 -12.65 10.10
CA ALA A 150 5.21 -14.04 10.50
C ALA A 150 4.82 -14.19 11.98
N LEU A 151 3.77 -14.98 12.24
CA LEU A 151 3.30 -15.27 13.59
C LEU A 151 4.24 -16.26 14.29
N ASN A 152 4.49 -16.04 15.57
CA ASN A 152 5.08 -17.08 16.42
C ASN A 152 3.95 -17.95 17.01
N THR A 153 3.39 -18.83 16.20
CA THR A 153 2.23 -19.66 16.50
C THR A 153 2.44 -20.49 17.77
N ALA A 154 3.61 -21.10 17.92
CA ALA A 154 3.94 -21.89 19.09
C ALA A 154 3.92 -21.05 20.40
N PHE A 155 4.48 -19.82 20.34
CA PHE A 155 4.48 -18.92 21.49
C PHE A 155 3.06 -18.47 21.88
N ILE A 156 2.21 -18.18 20.89
CA ILE A 156 0.82 -17.81 21.11
C ILE A 156 0.05 -18.94 21.80
N LEU A 157 0.22 -20.15 21.30
CA LEU A 157 -0.41 -21.34 21.90
C LEU A 157 0.14 -21.65 23.30
N ASP A 158 1.46 -21.49 23.52
CA ASP A 158 2.07 -21.61 24.85
C ASP A 158 1.47 -20.62 25.85
N MET A 159 1.26 -19.36 25.44
CA MET A 159 0.62 -18.36 26.30
C MET A 159 -0.83 -18.75 26.62
N MET A 160 -1.58 -19.23 25.65
CA MET A 160 -2.97 -19.68 25.84
C MET A 160 -3.04 -20.85 26.80
N LEU A 161 -2.18 -21.86 26.66
CA LEU A 161 -2.14 -23.04 27.55
C LEU A 161 -1.65 -22.67 28.96
N LYS A 162 -0.74 -21.69 29.10
CA LYS A 162 -0.34 -21.18 30.43
C LYS A 162 -1.47 -20.43 31.14
N ALA A 163 -2.26 -19.70 30.38
CA ALA A 163 -3.40 -18.95 30.93
C ALA A 163 -4.55 -19.89 31.34
N ASN A 164 -4.71 -21.02 30.65
CA ASN A 164 -5.72 -22.05 30.97
C ASN A 164 -5.10 -23.44 30.80
N PRO A 165 -4.50 -23.99 31.85
CA PRO A 165 -3.83 -25.30 31.81
C PRO A 165 -4.75 -26.50 31.57
N ASP A 166 -6.05 -26.35 31.80
CA ASP A 166 -7.05 -27.45 31.72
C ASP A 166 -7.66 -27.58 30.32
N ILE A 167 -7.06 -26.91 29.30
CA ILE A 167 -7.52 -27.04 27.92
C ILE A 167 -7.23 -28.43 27.38
N GLU A 168 -8.30 -29.15 27.00
CA GLU A 168 -8.22 -30.45 26.34
C GLU A 168 -8.44 -30.38 24.83
N THR A 169 -9.14 -29.33 24.35
CA THR A 169 -9.46 -29.16 22.93
C THR A 169 -9.35 -27.69 22.50
N VAL A 170 -8.74 -27.45 21.38
CA VAL A 170 -8.59 -26.11 20.77
C VAL A 170 -9.40 -26.01 19.48
N GLY A 171 -10.15 -24.91 19.31
CA GLY A 171 -10.82 -24.59 18.06
C GLY A 171 -9.89 -23.79 17.14
N LEU A 172 -9.67 -24.26 15.92
CA LEU A 172 -8.95 -23.53 14.87
C LEU A 172 -9.99 -22.96 13.90
N LEU A 173 -10.14 -21.63 13.95
CA LEU A 173 -11.06 -20.91 13.06
C LEU A 173 -10.25 -20.12 12.05
N TYR A 174 -10.48 -20.33 10.77
CA TYR A 174 -9.76 -19.68 9.69
C TYR A 174 -10.58 -19.65 8.39
N SER A 175 -10.13 -18.88 7.42
CA SER A 175 -10.74 -18.81 6.09
C SER A 175 -9.91 -19.61 5.09
N ASN A 176 -10.55 -20.56 4.40
CA ASN A 176 -9.90 -21.33 3.33
C ASN A 176 -9.56 -20.48 2.08
N SER A 177 -10.14 -19.29 1.97
CA SER A 177 -9.84 -18.35 0.87
C SER A 177 -8.65 -17.43 1.17
N GLU A 178 -8.10 -17.48 2.38
CA GLU A 178 -7.01 -16.63 2.83
C GLU A 178 -5.70 -17.40 2.85
N ALA A 179 -4.82 -17.17 1.86
CA ALA A 179 -3.54 -17.87 1.75
C ALA A 179 -2.64 -17.69 2.99
N ASN A 180 -2.74 -16.55 3.68
CA ASN A 180 -2.02 -16.27 4.91
C ASN A 180 -2.45 -17.14 6.10
N SER A 181 -3.56 -17.88 6.01
CA SER A 181 -4.00 -18.84 7.04
C SER A 181 -3.23 -20.17 6.99
N VAL A 182 -2.67 -20.55 5.86
CA VAL A 182 -2.10 -21.88 5.61
C VAL A 182 -0.99 -22.21 6.60
N THR A 183 0.05 -21.41 6.67
CA THR A 183 1.21 -21.65 7.54
C THR A 183 0.84 -21.60 9.02
N PRO A 184 0.14 -20.58 9.57
CA PRO A 184 -0.23 -20.56 10.97
C PRO A 184 -1.11 -21.73 11.40
N VAL A 185 -2.05 -22.16 10.55
CA VAL A 185 -2.92 -23.31 10.86
C VAL A 185 -2.12 -24.61 10.87
N ARG A 186 -1.24 -24.83 9.92
CA ARG A 186 -0.35 -25.99 9.89
C ARG A 186 0.54 -26.05 11.15
N GLU A 187 1.19 -24.94 11.50
CA GLU A 187 2.02 -24.84 12.70
C GLU A 187 1.23 -25.06 13.98
N ALA A 188 -0.01 -24.55 14.05
CA ALA A 188 -0.88 -24.77 15.20
C ALA A 188 -1.21 -26.26 15.39
N LYS A 189 -1.53 -26.97 14.31
CA LYS A 189 -1.79 -28.42 14.34
C LYS A 189 -0.55 -29.18 14.80
N GLU A 190 0.60 -28.92 14.19
CA GLU A 190 1.88 -29.57 14.55
C GLU A 190 2.22 -29.34 16.03
N TYR A 191 2.01 -28.13 16.53
CA TYR A 191 2.24 -27.79 17.93
C TYR A 191 1.28 -28.54 18.86
N LEU A 192 -0.04 -28.53 18.59
CA LEU A 192 -1.06 -29.17 19.40
C LEU A 192 -0.88 -30.71 19.42
N ASP A 193 -0.55 -31.29 18.26
CA ASP A 193 -0.20 -32.71 18.15
C ASP A 193 1.01 -33.06 19.04
N SER A 194 2.04 -32.22 19.07
CA SER A 194 3.22 -32.41 19.91
C SER A 194 2.93 -32.37 21.41
N LYS A 195 1.84 -31.70 21.79
CA LYS A 195 1.36 -31.58 23.18
C LYS A 195 0.28 -32.60 23.53
N GLY A 196 -0.22 -33.40 22.57
CA GLY A 196 -1.32 -34.32 22.75
C GLY A 196 -2.67 -33.64 23.01
N ILE A 197 -2.86 -32.42 22.54
CA ILE A 197 -4.08 -31.64 22.70
C ILE A 197 -4.93 -31.77 21.44
N ALA A 198 -6.19 -32.15 21.61
CA ALA A 198 -7.13 -32.28 20.51
C ALA A 198 -7.47 -30.92 19.88
N TYR A 199 -7.79 -30.88 18.58
CA TYR A 199 -8.27 -29.66 17.92
C TYR A 199 -9.44 -29.94 16.96
N LEU A 200 -10.25 -28.91 16.74
CA LEU A 200 -11.36 -28.90 15.79
C LEU A 200 -11.14 -27.76 14.79
N GLU A 201 -11.30 -28.06 13.51
CA GLU A 201 -11.19 -27.08 12.42
C GLU A 201 -12.56 -26.63 11.94
N LYS A 202 -12.68 -25.33 11.64
CA LYS A 202 -13.90 -24.78 11.07
C LYS A 202 -13.60 -23.58 10.16
#